data_13c916dd6bb9efb738a3e0d7125c2e94
#
_entry.id   13c916dd6bb9efb738a3e0d7125c2e94
#
_cell.length_a   1.000
_cell.length_b   1.000
_cell.length_c   1.000
_cell.angle_alpha   90.00
_cell.angle_beta   90.00
_cell.angle_gamma   90.00
#
_symmetry.space_group_name_H-M   'P 1'
#
loop_
_entity.id
_entity.type
_entity.pdbx_description
1 polymer ?
#
loop_
_entity_poly.entity_id
_entity_poly.type
_entity_poly.pdbx_seq_one_letter_code
_entity_poly.pdbx_strand_id
1 'polypeptide(L)'
;QKAVAVVNDANKQLKGTVNSLRDELEKTQIGREEEIQKAVARANDENKQLKETVTSMRDRIERKEAQRIEELQIAAKNKRDEHSQLEEIINTLRTKLEV
;
A
#
# COMPACT_ATOMS: atom_id res chain seq x y z
N GLN A 1 -28.31 -59.52 -32.55
CA GLN A 1 -27.34 -59.29 -33.61
C GLN A 1 -26.08 -58.58 -33.05
N LYS A 2 -24.95 -59.14 -33.36
CA LYS A 2 -23.65 -58.70 -32.79
C LYS A 2 -23.29 -57.28 -33.15
N ALA A 3 -23.58 -56.80 -34.38
CA ALA A 3 -23.25 -55.44 -34.82
C ALA A 3 -24.03 -54.37 -34.04
N VAL A 4 -25.31 -54.60 -33.75
CA VAL A 4 -26.16 -53.70 -32.99
C VAL A 4 -25.70 -53.67 -31.51
N ALA A 5 -25.34 -54.82 -30.94
CA ALA A 5 -24.85 -54.90 -29.56
C ALA A 5 -23.52 -54.17 -29.39
N VAL A 6 -22.58 -54.27 -30.34
CA VAL A 6 -21.29 -53.57 -30.35
C VAL A 6 -21.48 -52.07 -30.39
N VAL A 7 -22.35 -51.60 -31.29
CA VAL A 7 -22.68 -50.18 -31.42
C VAL A 7 -23.31 -49.62 -30.15
N ASN A 8 -24.25 -50.36 -29.55
CA ASN A 8 -24.92 -49.95 -28.33
C ASN A 8 -23.93 -49.87 -27.14
N ASP A 9 -23.00 -50.80 -27.04
CA ASP A 9 -21.97 -50.79 -26.02
C ASP A 9 -21.01 -49.62 -26.20
N ALA A 10 -20.61 -49.36 -27.46
CA ALA A 10 -19.76 -48.22 -27.79
C ALA A 10 -20.47 -46.89 -27.43
N ASN A 11 -21.74 -46.76 -27.78
CA ASN A 11 -22.52 -45.58 -27.42
C ASN A 11 -22.65 -45.35 -25.90
N LYS A 12 -22.85 -46.42 -25.18
CA LYS A 12 -22.93 -46.41 -23.72
C LYS A 12 -21.62 -45.94 -23.09
N GLN A 13 -20.50 -46.47 -23.57
CA GLN A 13 -19.16 -46.08 -23.15
C GLN A 13 -18.88 -44.60 -23.47
N LEU A 14 -19.22 -44.14 -24.65
CA LEU A 14 -19.07 -42.75 -25.07
C LEU A 14 -19.89 -41.81 -24.22
N LYS A 15 -21.12 -42.14 -23.89
CA LYS A 15 -21.97 -41.34 -22.99
C LYS A 15 -21.37 -41.24 -21.58
N GLY A 16 -20.83 -42.37 -21.07
CA GLY A 16 -20.12 -42.40 -19.79
C GLY A 16 -18.90 -41.50 -19.82
N THR A 17 -18.10 -41.53 -20.86
CA THR A 17 -16.93 -40.68 -21.01
C THR A 17 -17.31 -39.20 -21.10
N VAL A 18 -18.34 -38.86 -21.86
CA VAL A 18 -18.84 -37.49 -21.97
C VAL A 18 -19.30 -36.96 -20.62
N ASN A 19 -20.04 -37.77 -19.85
CA ASN A 19 -20.49 -37.37 -18.51
C ASN A 19 -19.31 -37.16 -17.55
N SER A 20 -18.32 -38.05 -17.57
CA SER A 20 -17.11 -37.90 -16.76
C SER A 20 -16.33 -36.62 -17.09
N LEU A 21 -16.21 -36.31 -18.38
CA LEU A 21 -15.52 -35.10 -18.88
C LEU A 21 -16.26 -33.85 -18.44
N ARG A 22 -17.59 -33.86 -18.53
CA ARG A 22 -18.42 -32.72 -18.04
C ARG A 22 -18.22 -32.47 -16.55
N ASP A 23 -18.22 -33.54 -15.76
CA ASP A 23 -18.01 -33.45 -14.32
C ASP A 23 -16.62 -32.89 -13.98
N GLU A 24 -15.60 -33.34 -14.71
CA GLU A 24 -14.24 -32.80 -14.56
C GLU A 24 -14.14 -31.33 -14.94
N LEU A 25 -14.80 -30.93 -16.02
CA LEU A 25 -14.85 -29.53 -16.45
C LEU A 25 -15.53 -28.65 -15.42
N GLU A 26 -16.65 -29.10 -14.87
CA GLU A 26 -17.36 -28.36 -13.83
C GLU A 26 -16.48 -28.19 -12.58
N LYS A 27 -15.82 -29.25 -12.12
CA LYS A 27 -14.89 -29.20 -11.00
C LYS A 27 -13.73 -28.23 -11.26
N THR A 28 -13.18 -28.28 -12.46
CA THR A 28 -12.09 -27.37 -12.85
C THR A 28 -12.53 -25.93 -12.87
N GLN A 29 -13.73 -25.64 -13.40
CA GLN A 29 -14.30 -24.29 -13.41
C GLN A 29 -14.55 -23.75 -12.00
N ILE A 30 -15.15 -24.56 -11.14
CA ILE A 30 -15.39 -24.21 -9.73
C ILE A 30 -14.07 -23.91 -9.02
N GLY A 31 -13.07 -24.79 -9.22
CA GLY A 31 -11.73 -24.60 -8.66
C GLY A 31 -11.07 -23.31 -9.11
N ARG A 32 -11.18 -23.00 -10.41
CA ARG A 32 -10.67 -21.72 -10.97
C ARG A 32 -11.35 -20.50 -10.37
N GLU A 33 -12.68 -20.54 -10.27
CA GLU A 33 -13.45 -19.44 -9.71
C GLU A 33 -13.05 -19.20 -8.24
N GLU A 34 -12.90 -20.26 -7.46
CA GLU A 34 -12.44 -20.16 -6.07
C GLU A 34 -11.04 -19.55 -5.97
N GLU A 35 -10.12 -19.99 -6.83
CA GLU A 35 -8.75 -19.45 -6.88
C GLU A 35 -8.74 -17.98 -7.26
N ILE A 36 -9.56 -17.59 -8.24
CA ILE A 36 -9.69 -16.19 -8.66
C ILE A 36 -10.26 -15.35 -7.51
N GLN A 37 -11.29 -15.81 -6.84
CA GLN A 37 -11.87 -15.10 -5.70
C GLN A 37 -10.86 -14.92 -4.58
N LYS A 38 -10.08 -15.95 -4.26
CA LYS A 38 -9.00 -15.86 -3.26
C LYS A 38 -7.92 -14.87 -3.67
N ALA A 39 -7.53 -14.88 -4.94
CA ALA A 39 -6.53 -13.96 -5.45
C ALA A 39 -7.02 -12.51 -5.42
N VAL A 40 -8.29 -12.27 -5.80
CA VAL A 40 -8.91 -10.94 -5.74
C VAL A 40 -9.01 -10.46 -4.30
N ALA A 41 -9.42 -11.31 -3.38
CA ALA A 41 -9.50 -10.96 -1.95
C ALA A 41 -8.13 -10.57 -1.40
N ARG A 42 -7.09 -11.35 -1.72
CA ARG A 42 -5.70 -11.02 -1.32
C ARG A 42 -5.23 -9.69 -1.91
N ALA A 43 -5.49 -9.47 -3.20
CA ALA A 43 -5.11 -8.23 -3.86
C ALA A 43 -5.82 -7.02 -3.24
N ASN A 44 -7.10 -7.15 -2.91
CA ASN A 44 -7.87 -6.11 -2.24
C ASN A 44 -7.32 -5.80 -0.86
N ASP A 45 -6.97 -6.82 -0.08
CA ASP A 45 -6.37 -6.66 1.25
C ASP A 45 -5.00 -6.00 1.17
N GLU A 46 -4.15 -6.42 0.23
CA GLU A 46 -2.85 -5.81 -0.02
C GLU A 46 -2.98 -4.35 -0.43
N ASN A 47 -3.92 -4.03 -1.32
CA ASN A 47 -4.19 -2.65 -1.73
C ASN A 47 -4.63 -1.79 -0.56
N LYS A 48 -5.49 -2.32 0.29
CA LYS A 48 -5.94 -1.62 1.50
C LYS A 48 -4.77 -1.33 2.44
N GLN A 49 -3.92 -2.32 2.68
CA GLN A 49 -2.74 -2.17 3.53
C GLN A 49 -1.75 -1.17 2.93
N LEU A 50 -1.53 -1.21 1.62
CA LEU A 50 -0.67 -0.25 0.94
C LEU A 50 -1.20 1.18 1.05
N LYS A 51 -2.50 1.38 0.88
CA LYS A 51 -3.14 2.70 1.05
C LYS A 51 -2.99 3.22 2.47
N GLU A 52 -3.18 2.36 3.47
CA GLU A 52 -2.98 2.72 4.88
C GLU A 52 -1.53 3.10 5.16
N THR A 53 -0.60 2.35 4.61
CA THR A 53 0.84 2.63 4.74
C THR A 53 1.21 3.96 4.09
N VAL A 54 0.71 4.23 2.88
CA VAL A 54 0.93 5.51 2.19
C VAL A 54 0.38 6.68 3.00
N THR A 55 -0.82 6.54 3.55
CA THR A 55 -1.44 7.57 4.39
C THR A 55 -0.59 7.83 5.64
N SER A 56 -0.14 6.78 6.32
CA SER A 56 0.74 6.89 7.49
C SER A 56 2.05 7.58 7.16
N MET A 57 2.65 7.25 6.03
CA MET A 57 3.89 7.86 5.58
C MET A 57 3.72 9.34 5.27
N ARG A 58 2.62 9.73 4.60
CA ARG A 58 2.30 11.14 4.34
C ARG A 58 2.16 11.92 5.63
N ASP A 59 1.42 11.38 6.60
CA ASP A 59 1.23 12.02 7.90
C ASP A 59 2.56 12.20 8.63
N ARG A 60 3.45 11.22 8.54
CA ARG A 60 4.81 11.31 9.09
C ARG A 60 5.63 12.41 8.44
N ILE A 61 5.60 12.49 7.13
CA ILE A 61 6.33 13.51 6.37
C ILE A 61 5.82 14.89 6.73
N GLU A 62 4.50 15.08 6.77
CA GLU A 62 3.88 16.36 7.15
C GLU A 62 4.29 16.79 8.55
N ARG A 63 4.27 15.86 9.51
CA ARG A 63 4.69 16.14 10.89
C ARG A 63 6.17 16.51 10.97
N LYS A 64 7.03 15.81 10.22
CA LYS A 64 8.47 16.11 10.19
C LYS A 64 8.75 17.46 9.54
N GLU A 65 8.03 17.80 8.47
CA GLU A 65 8.15 19.11 7.84
C GLU A 65 7.70 20.24 8.77
N ALA A 66 6.56 20.07 9.43
CA ALA A 66 6.07 21.05 10.40
C ALA A 66 7.07 21.23 11.55
N GLN A 67 7.63 20.14 12.06
CA GLN A 67 8.63 20.17 13.10
C GLN A 67 9.92 20.88 12.65
N ARG A 68 10.37 20.60 11.43
CA ARG A 68 11.55 21.24 10.86
C ARG A 68 11.36 22.74 10.70
N ILE A 69 10.19 23.16 10.20
CA ILE A 69 9.84 24.57 10.05
C ILE A 69 9.84 25.26 11.41
N GLU A 70 9.24 24.65 12.40
CA GLU A 70 9.22 25.15 13.78
C GLU A 70 10.63 25.31 14.34
N GLU A 71 11.48 24.30 14.19
CA GLU A 71 12.88 24.33 14.64
C GLU A 71 13.67 25.46 13.95
N LEU A 72 13.45 25.65 12.63
CA LEU A 72 14.10 26.71 11.89
C LEU A 72 13.62 28.10 12.35
N GLN A 73 12.34 28.25 12.65
CA GLN A 73 11.80 29.50 13.18
C GLN A 73 12.37 29.84 14.56
N ILE A 74 12.48 28.83 15.43
CA ILE A 74 13.09 28.98 16.76
C ILE A 74 14.56 29.38 16.62
N ALA A 75 15.30 28.70 15.76
CA ALA A 75 16.71 29.02 15.52
C ALA A 75 16.89 30.43 14.97
N ALA A 76 16.04 30.87 14.04
CA ALA A 76 16.08 32.22 13.48
C ALA A 76 15.76 33.27 14.55
N LYS A 77 14.79 32.99 15.42
CA LYS A 77 14.45 33.88 16.52
C LYS A 77 15.61 34.01 17.51
N ASN A 78 16.21 32.90 17.91
CA ASN A 78 17.35 32.89 18.82
C ASN A 78 18.52 33.69 18.24
N LYS A 79 18.76 33.54 16.96
CA LYS A 79 19.83 34.26 16.26
C LYS A 79 19.60 35.77 16.25
N ARG A 80 18.35 36.20 16.04
CA ARG A 80 17.96 37.61 16.10
C ARG A 80 18.10 38.17 17.52
N ASP A 81 17.68 37.40 18.51
CA ASP A 81 17.80 37.81 19.89
C ASP A 81 19.25 37.94 20.32
N GLU A 82 20.12 37.03 19.95
CA GLU A 82 21.58 37.10 20.20
C GLU A 82 22.18 38.34 19.53
N HIS A 83 21.80 38.59 18.30
CA HIS A 83 22.27 39.76 17.54
C HIS A 83 21.86 41.06 18.20
N SER A 84 20.61 41.17 18.65
CA SER A 84 20.12 42.32 19.42
C SER A 84 20.87 42.55 20.70
N GLN A 85 21.15 41.45 21.43
CA GLN A 85 21.90 41.51 22.68
C GLN A 85 23.33 42.00 22.44
N LEU A 86 24.00 41.51 21.41
CA LEU A 86 25.33 41.95 21.02
C LEU A 86 25.37 43.43 20.64
N GLU A 87 24.37 43.88 19.90
CA GLU A 87 24.23 45.31 19.55
C GLU A 87 24.09 46.19 20.80
N GLU A 88 23.27 45.78 21.77
CA GLU A 88 23.11 46.49 23.04
C GLU A 88 24.42 46.58 23.80
N ILE A 89 25.16 45.46 23.85
CA ILE A 89 26.47 45.39 24.52
C ILE A 89 27.44 46.37 23.85
N ILE A 90 27.51 46.35 22.52
CA ILE A 90 28.38 47.24 21.75
C ILE A 90 28.03 48.68 22.01
N ASN A 91 26.75 49.05 22.01
CA ASN A 91 26.29 50.42 22.27
C ASN A 91 26.63 50.85 23.71
N THR A 92 26.46 49.96 24.69
CA THR A 92 26.83 50.26 26.05
C THR A 92 28.33 50.50 26.23
N LEU A 93 29.16 49.66 25.58
CA LEU A 93 30.61 49.84 25.61
C LEU A 93 31.06 51.14 24.92
N ARG A 94 30.46 51.50 23.83
CA ARG A 94 30.73 52.77 23.14
C ARG A 94 30.41 53.96 24.04
N THR A 95 29.25 53.91 24.69
CA THR A 95 28.83 54.99 25.60
C THR A 95 29.83 55.12 26.72
N LYS A 96 30.30 53.99 27.31
CA LYS A 96 31.32 54.03 28.38
C LYS A 96 32.66 54.58 27.92
N LEU A 97 33.07 54.33 26.68
CA LEU A 97 34.32 54.79 26.12
C LEU A 97 34.28 56.28 25.77
N GLU A 98 33.12 56.83 25.44
CA GLU A 98 32.92 58.26 25.12
C GLU A 98 32.93 59.15 26.37
N VAL A 99 32.68 58.56 27.52
CA VAL A 99 32.72 59.29 28.77
C VAL A 99 34.13 59.27 29.34
#